data_c71c352c3ff93c62d7f784ad3fc708ae
#
_entry.id   c71c352c3ff93c62d7f784ad3fc708ae
#
_cell.length_a   1.000
_cell.length_b   1.000
_cell.length_c   1.000
_cell.angle_alpha   90.00
_cell.angle_beta   90.00
_cell.angle_gamma   90.00
#
_symmetry.space_group_name_H-M   'P 1'
#
loop_
_entity.id
_entity.type
_entity.pdbx_description
1 polymer ?
#
loop_
_entity_poly.entity_id
_entity_poly.type
_entity_poly.pdbx_seq_one_letter_code
_entity_poly.pdbx_strand_id
1 'polypeptide(L)'
;MKALSRLLPAALAIACLASPAALAASFDCSKASTLVETAVCTAPTLSVKDEQLSALYQPLQHQKVFRELQRRWLREVRNLCKSAICLENAYDQQIERLTPAQPNPQAEAPTLRPSSDQQPYLQITDAPWQRFALATVPGVNPHLYTQVVDVAILDGVLNVVVFVGEHVDQTVRNAGNSYEKRYFGSLYEYSDARSGLHPIVRDIRFSGWNNIGANDQGERYAGIIDGVFYYRHRVKGEAEQSMAYTLGSKEQPQPSTQLFSAESGAKRFSKAMIATDLNYDNTNVMLHYPYERDGNTYDRVMDKNDNGWSVVNPMWNQTRPVLYFDNSGDFACVWRVDLVNKTLEKIVPEHEAVSAVPVDVLGQEALVYLEGDKLMFTIAPQQ
;
A
#
# COMPACT_ATOMS: atom_id res chain seq x y z
N MET A 1 16.72 -88.51 -27.46
CA MET A 1 15.53 -88.94 -26.74
C MET A 1 15.21 -87.92 -25.75
N LYS A 2 14.28 -87.12 -26.02
CA LYS A 2 13.91 -86.11 -25.10
C LYS A 2 12.69 -85.38 -25.36
N ALA A 3 11.81 -85.34 -24.47
CA ALA A 3 10.50 -84.69 -24.52
C ALA A 3 10.61 -83.19 -24.54
N LEU A 4 9.96 -82.57 -25.49
CA LEU A 4 9.67 -81.10 -25.48
C LEU A 4 8.38 -80.90 -24.73
N SER A 5 8.48 -80.17 -23.62
CA SER A 5 7.34 -79.68 -22.90
C SER A 5 7.08 -78.19 -23.34
N ARG A 6 5.93 -77.96 -23.94
CA ARG A 6 5.49 -76.64 -24.32
C ARG A 6 4.76 -75.99 -23.16
N LEU A 7 5.29 -74.90 -22.64
CA LEU A 7 4.58 -73.98 -21.72
C LEU A 7 4.01 -72.83 -22.50
N LEU A 8 2.69 -72.63 -22.47
CA LEU A 8 1.99 -71.45 -22.92
C LEU A 8 2.17 -70.32 -21.85
N PRO A 9 2.46 -69.09 -22.26
CA PRO A 9 2.34 -67.97 -21.35
C PRO A 9 0.89 -67.47 -21.31
N ALA A 10 0.29 -67.44 -20.14
CA ALA A 10 -0.96 -66.78 -19.88
C ALA A 10 -0.71 -65.23 -19.88
N ALA A 11 -1.26 -64.56 -20.85
CA ALA A 11 -1.26 -63.12 -20.90
C ALA A 11 -2.27 -62.55 -19.88
N LEU A 12 -1.75 -62.02 -18.78
CA LEU A 12 -2.54 -61.28 -17.79
C LEU A 12 -2.79 -59.86 -18.29
N ALA A 13 -3.99 -59.60 -18.82
CA ALA A 13 -4.44 -58.27 -19.19
C ALA A 13 -4.72 -57.46 -17.92
N ILE A 14 -3.78 -56.60 -17.53
CA ILE A 14 -4.01 -55.60 -16.50
C ILE A 14 -4.83 -54.47 -17.15
N ALA A 15 -6.14 -54.47 -16.91
CA ALA A 15 -6.99 -53.36 -17.18
C ALA A 15 -6.66 -52.25 -16.20
N CYS A 16 -5.87 -51.25 -16.61
CA CYS A 16 -5.73 -50.00 -15.91
C CYS A 16 -7.09 -49.30 -15.93
N LEU A 17 -7.86 -49.45 -14.87
CA LEU A 17 -8.94 -48.57 -14.53
C LEU A 17 -8.31 -47.19 -14.22
N ALA A 18 -8.18 -46.35 -15.24
CA ALA A 18 -7.96 -44.94 -15.05
C ALA A 18 -9.24 -44.39 -14.39
N SER A 19 -9.26 -44.40 -13.06
CA SER A 19 -10.23 -43.57 -12.33
C SER A 19 -10.02 -42.14 -12.79
N PRO A 20 -11.06 -41.49 -13.32
CA PRO A 20 -10.96 -40.01 -13.51
C PRO A 20 -10.62 -39.49 -12.11
N ALA A 21 -9.47 -38.85 -11.97
CA ALA A 21 -9.19 -38.05 -10.80
C ALA A 21 -10.39 -37.12 -10.67
N ALA A 22 -11.21 -37.36 -9.67
CA ALA A 22 -12.30 -36.46 -9.34
C ALA A 22 -11.63 -35.11 -9.06
N LEU A 23 -11.79 -34.15 -9.97
CA LEU A 23 -11.41 -32.77 -9.75
C LEU A 23 -12.23 -32.33 -8.52
N ALA A 24 -11.60 -32.37 -7.37
CA ALA A 24 -12.23 -32.02 -6.12
C ALA A 24 -12.04 -30.51 -5.95
N ALA A 25 -13.10 -29.79 -5.61
CA ALA A 25 -12.99 -28.40 -5.15
C ALA A 25 -12.04 -28.32 -3.92
N SER A 26 -11.52 -27.17 -3.61
CA SER A 26 -10.61 -26.94 -2.46
C SER A 26 -11.25 -27.25 -1.09
N PHE A 27 -12.51 -27.60 -1.08
CA PHE A 27 -13.29 -27.95 0.11
C PHE A 27 -14.08 -29.28 -0.12
N ASP A 28 -14.55 -29.85 0.98
CA ASP A 28 -15.30 -31.11 0.97
C ASP A 28 -16.70 -30.91 0.36
N CYS A 29 -16.88 -31.36 -0.86
CA CYS A 29 -18.15 -31.25 -1.59
C CYS A 29 -19.34 -31.95 -0.92
N SER A 30 -19.09 -32.91 -0.03
CA SER A 30 -20.17 -33.54 0.74
C SER A 30 -20.82 -32.59 1.77
N LYS A 31 -20.14 -31.46 2.06
CA LYS A 31 -20.59 -30.41 2.97
C LYS A 31 -21.09 -29.17 2.24
N ALA A 32 -21.17 -29.19 0.92
CA ALA A 32 -21.70 -28.09 0.14
C ALA A 32 -23.14 -27.79 0.56
N SER A 33 -23.39 -26.59 1.03
CA SER A 33 -24.68 -26.18 1.61
C SER A 33 -25.36 -25.02 0.88
N THR A 34 -24.61 -24.32 0.01
CA THR A 34 -25.10 -23.19 -0.76
C THR A 34 -25.16 -23.52 -2.25
N LEU A 35 -25.94 -22.74 -3.01
CA LEU A 35 -26.01 -22.87 -4.46
C LEU A 35 -24.64 -22.67 -5.12
N VAL A 36 -23.86 -21.74 -4.58
CA VAL A 36 -22.50 -21.45 -5.09
C VAL A 36 -21.57 -22.65 -4.84
N GLU A 37 -21.54 -23.21 -3.64
CA GLU A 37 -20.73 -24.37 -3.31
C GLU A 37 -21.12 -25.59 -4.15
N THR A 38 -22.42 -25.81 -4.33
CA THR A 38 -22.93 -26.89 -5.20
C THR A 38 -22.50 -26.66 -6.65
N ALA A 39 -22.55 -25.42 -7.16
CA ALA A 39 -22.10 -25.11 -8.50
C ALA A 39 -20.59 -25.35 -8.67
N VAL A 40 -19.77 -24.95 -7.70
CA VAL A 40 -18.32 -25.20 -7.69
C VAL A 40 -18.04 -26.72 -7.71
N CYS A 41 -18.78 -27.51 -6.96
CA CYS A 41 -18.59 -28.96 -6.89
C CYS A 41 -19.10 -29.70 -8.13
N THR A 42 -20.07 -29.16 -8.85
CA THR A 42 -20.70 -29.86 -9.99
C THR A 42 -20.17 -29.43 -11.35
N ALA A 43 -19.57 -28.24 -11.44
CA ALA A 43 -18.99 -27.72 -12.68
C ALA A 43 -17.48 -27.90 -12.69
N PRO A 44 -16.91 -28.78 -13.57
CA PRO A 44 -15.47 -29.07 -13.57
C PRO A 44 -14.59 -27.82 -13.74
N THR A 45 -15.00 -26.86 -14.54
CA THR A 45 -14.29 -25.60 -14.76
C THR A 45 -14.20 -24.78 -13.47
N LEU A 46 -15.26 -24.70 -12.69
CA LEU A 46 -15.28 -24.00 -11.41
C LEU A 46 -14.48 -24.72 -10.34
N SER A 47 -14.54 -26.07 -10.30
CA SER A 47 -13.70 -26.87 -9.40
C SER A 47 -12.21 -26.59 -9.62
N VAL A 48 -11.75 -26.60 -10.89
CA VAL A 48 -10.34 -26.31 -11.23
C VAL A 48 -9.95 -24.89 -10.80
N LYS A 49 -10.79 -23.91 -11.07
CA LYS A 49 -10.53 -22.53 -10.64
C LYS A 49 -10.50 -22.38 -9.12
N ASP A 50 -11.34 -23.08 -8.40
CA ASP A 50 -11.37 -23.08 -6.94
C ASP A 50 -10.09 -23.69 -6.35
N GLU A 51 -9.60 -24.78 -6.91
CA GLU A 51 -8.30 -25.35 -6.54
C GLU A 51 -7.13 -24.40 -6.84
N GLN A 52 -7.13 -23.80 -8.03
CA GLN A 52 -6.11 -22.83 -8.43
C GLN A 52 -6.09 -21.63 -7.47
N LEU A 53 -7.26 -21.06 -7.18
CA LEU A 53 -7.39 -19.95 -6.24
C LEU A 53 -6.91 -20.35 -4.84
N SER A 54 -7.29 -21.55 -4.38
CA SER A 54 -6.86 -22.07 -3.08
C SER A 54 -5.34 -22.18 -2.99
N ALA A 55 -4.70 -22.70 -4.03
CA ALA A 55 -3.24 -22.83 -4.08
C ALA A 55 -2.54 -21.47 -4.01
N LEU A 56 -3.07 -20.45 -4.69
CA LEU A 56 -2.55 -19.07 -4.64
C LEU A 56 -2.77 -18.43 -3.27
N TYR A 57 -3.90 -18.70 -2.63
CA TYR A 57 -4.25 -18.10 -1.35
C TYR A 57 -3.56 -18.75 -0.16
N GLN A 58 -3.29 -20.05 -0.20
CA GLN A 58 -2.75 -20.84 0.91
C GLN A 58 -1.50 -20.22 1.56
N PRO A 59 -0.47 -19.76 0.83
CA PRO A 59 0.69 -19.11 1.44
C PRO A 59 0.36 -17.76 2.09
N LEU A 60 -0.72 -17.10 1.69
CA LEU A 60 -1.13 -15.77 2.13
C LEU A 60 -2.13 -15.78 3.31
N GLN A 61 -2.75 -16.93 3.60
CA GLN A 61 -3.87 -17.05 4.55
C GLN A 61 -3.55 -16.61 5.99
N HIS A 62 -2.28 -16.64 6.38
CA HIS A 62 -1.85 -16.25 7.71
C HIS A 62 -1.73 -14.72 7.89
N GLN A 63 -1.72 -13.98 6.80
CA GLN A 63 -1.62 -12.53 6.79
C GLN A 63 -3.01 -11.88 6.91
N LYS A 64 -3.12 -10.89 7.79
CA LYS A 64 -4.40 -10.23 8.06
C LYS A 64 -5.00 -9.57 6.82
N VAL A 65 -4.17 -8.85 6.06
CA VAL A 65 -4.58 -8.17 4.83
C VAL A 65 -5.24 -9.15 3.87
N PHE A 66 -4.56 -10.24 3.54
CA PHE A 66 -5.09 -11.21 2.57
C PHE A 66 -6.30 -11.97 3.10
N ARG A 67 -6.35 -12.27 4.41
CA ARG A 67 -7.55 -12.86 5.04
C ARG A 67 -8.78 -11.97 4.91
N GLU A 68 -8.63 -10.67 5.18
CA GLU A 68 -9.76 -9.74 5.07
C GLU A 68 -10.19 -9.53 3.62
N LEU A 69 -9.25 -9.44 2.69
CA LEU A 69 -9.54 -9.36 1.26
C LEU A 69 -10.27 -10.61 0.76
N GLN A 70 -9.81 -11.81 1.14
CA GLN A 70 -10.43 -13.06 0.75
C GLN A 70 -11.84 -13.23 1.35
N ARG A 71 -12.01 -12.93 2.64
CA ARG A 71 -13.33 -12.96 3.31
C ARG A 71 -14.33 -12.03 2.62
N ARG A 72 -13.86 -10.83 2.24
CA ARG A 72 -14.69 -9.85 1.56
C ARG A 72 -15.08 -10.33 0.17
N TRP A 73 -14.12 -10.85 -0.60
CA TRP A 73 -14.39 -11.43 -1.91
C TRP A 73 -15.44 -12.56 -1.84
N LEU A 74 -15.28 -13.47 -0.88
CA LEU A 74 -16.27 -14.54 -0.64
C LEU A 74 -17.67 -13.97 -0.39
N ARG A 75 -17.79 -12.97 0.48
CA ARG A 75 -19.09 -12.44 0.91
C ARG A 75 -19.72 -11.52 -0.14
N GLU A 76 -18.93 -10.66 -0.76
CA GLU A 76 -19.42 -9.54 -1.56
C GLU A 76 -19.36 -9.79 -3.08
N VAL A 77 -18.61 -10.80 -3.51
CA VAL A 77 -18.47 -11.14 -4.93
C VAL A 77 -18.94 -12.57 -5.20
N ARG A 78 -18.19 -13.58 -4.75
CA ARG A 78 -18.46 -14.99 -5.08
C ARG A 78 -19.88 -15.41 -4.67
N ASN A 79 -20.24 -15.17 -3.43
CA ASN A 79 -21.53 -15.64 -2.87
C ASN A 79 -22.75 -14.86 -3.38
N LEU A 80 -22.54 -13.73 -4.05
CA LEU A 80 -23.62 -12.98 -4.70
C LEU A 80 -23.90 -13.43 -6.14
N CYS A 81 -23.03 -14.26 -6.72
CA CYS A 81 -23.23 -14.79 -8.06
C CYS A 81 -24.44 -15.70 -8.15
N LYS A 82 -25.27 -15.47 -9.17
CA LYS A 82 -26.48 -16.22 -9.46
C LYS A 82 -26.40 -17.05 -10.75
N SER A 83 -25.22 -17.07 -11.40
CA SER A 83 -24.99 -17.85 -12.62
C SER A 83 -23.57 -18.38 -12.66
N ALA A 84 -23.35 -19.44 -13.45
CA ALA A 84 -22.02 -20.03 -13.66
C ALA A 84 -21.05 -19.01 -14.28
N ILE A 85 -21.49 -18.23 -15.27
CA ILE A 85 -20.69 -17.18 -15.91
C ILE A 85 -20.23 -16.13 -14.88
N CYS A 86 -21.11 -15.71 -13.98
CA CYS A 86 -20.74 -14.79 -12.92
C CYS A 86 -19.65 -15.40 -12.02
N LEU A 87 -19.80 -16.66 -11.64
CA LEU A 87 -18.81 -17.38 -10.83
C LEU A 87 -17.48 -17.52 -11.56
N GLU A 88 -17.49 -17.92 -12.83
CA GLU A 88 -16.27 -18.05 -13.62
C GLU A 88 -15.50 -16.72 -13.67
N ASN A 89 -16.19 -15.63 -13.97
CA ASN A 89 -15.59 -14.29 -13.99
C ASN A 89 -15.06 -13.88 -12.60
N ALA A 90 -15.80 -14.16 -11.54
CA ALA A 90 -15.38 -13.86 -10.18
C ALA A 90 -14.10 -14.63 -9.78
N TYR A 91 -14.00 -15.89 -10.16
CA TYR A 91 -12.80 -16.70 -9.94
C TYR A 91 -11.62 -16.20 -10.77
N ASP A 92 -11.83 -15.90 -12.05
CA ASP A 92 -10.77 -15.42 -12.94
C ASP A 92 -10.16 -14.12 -12.40
N GLN A 93 -10.99 -13.17 -12.03
CA GLN A 93 -10.54 -11.91 -11.44
C GLN A 93 -9.78 -12.13 -10.12
N GLN A 94 -10.24 -13.02 -9.26
CA GLN A 94 -9.57 -13.28 -7.98
C GLN A 94 -8.26 -14.05 -8.16
N ILE A 95 -8.19 -14.98 -9.11
CA ILE A 95 -6.96 -15.68 -9.48
C ILE A 95 -5.95 -14.69 -10.04
N GLU A 96 -6.37 -13.84 -10.98
CA GLU A 96 -5.52 -12.78 -11.53
C GLU A 96 -4.99 -11.87 -10.41
N ARG A 97 -5.86 -11.47 -9.49
CA ARG A 97 -5.51 -10.63 -8.35
C ARG A 97 -4.46 -11.26 -7.42
N LEU A 98 -4.53 -12.56 -7.15
CA LEU A 98 -3.59 -13.26 -6.28
C LEU A 98 -2.35 -13.76 -7.02
N THR A 99 -2.34 -13.68 -8.35
CA THR A 99 -1.16 -14.02 -9.15
C THR A 99 -0.19 -12.84 -9.07
N PRO A 100 1.06 -13.07 -8.63
CA PRO A 100 2.06 -12.01 -8.59
C PRO A 100 2.23 -11.38 -9.98
N ALA A 101 2.11 -10.06 -10.05
CA ALA A 101 2.36 -9.34 -11.29
C ALA A 101 3.81 -9.61 -11.75
N GLN A 102 3.97 -10.08 -12.98
CA GLN A 102 5.30 -10.18 -13.56
C GLN A 102 5.79 -8.76 -13.81
N PRO A 103 6.93 -8.36 -13.22
CA PRO A 103 7.48 -7.06 -13.52
C PRO A 103 7.75 -7.00 -15.03
N ASN A 104 7.16 -6.02 -15.69
CA ASN A 104 7.51 -5.75 -17.09
C ASN A 104 8.80 -4.90 -17.10
N PRO A 105 9.98 -5.50 -17.32
CA PRO A 105 11.25 -4.76 -17.27
C PRO A 105 11.40 -3.75 -18.41
N GLN A 106 10.49 -3.73 -19.38
CA GLN A 106 10.53 -2.88 -20.57
C GLN A 106 9.49 -1.75 -20.54
N ALA A 107 8.65 -1.67 -19.52
CA ALA A 107 7.75 -0.54 -19.38
C ALA A 107 8.55 0.70 -18.95
N GLU A 108 8.94 1.52 -19.90
CA GLU A 108 9.46 2.85 -19.60
C GLU A 108 8.37 3.64 -18.84
N ALA A 109 8.75 4.18 -17.69
CA ALA A 109 7.85 5.06 -16.96
C ALA A 109 7.53 6.28 -17.84
N PRO A 110 6.25 6.67 -17.98
CA PRO A 110 5.87 7.79 -18.80
C PRO A 110 6.58 9.07 -18.32
N THR A 111 7.24 9.77 -19.23
CA THR A 111 7.79 11.09 -18.90
C THR A 111 6.66 12.10 -18.88
N LEU A 112 6.29 12.54 -17.71
CA LEU A 112 5.23 13.54 -17.54
C LEU A 112 5.77 14.94 -17.87
N ARG A 113 4.94 15.72 -18.53
CA ARG A 113 5.23 17.11 -18.88
C ARG A 113 4.03 17.98 -18.51
N PRO A 114 4.24 19.28 -18.25
CA PRO A 114 3.15 20.22 -18.06
C PRO A 114 2.13 20.13 -19.19
N SER A 115 0.87 20.30 -18.86
CA SER A 115 -0.21 20.34 -19.83
C SER A 115 -0.12 21.64 -20.65
N SER A 116 -0.32 21.54 -21.95
CA SER A 116 -0.27 22.73 -22.82
C SER A 116 -1.49 23.63 -22.69
N ASP A 117 -2.59 23.11 -22.18
CA ASP A 117 -3.89 23.79 -22.10
C ASP A 117 -4.15 24.42 -20.73
N GLN A 118 -3.35 24.10 -19.72
CA GLN A 118 -3.48 24.58 -18.34
C GLN A 118 -4.89 24.42 -17.74
N GLN A 119 -5.68 23.49 -18.26
CA GLN A 119 -6.99 23.22 -17.69
C GLN A 119 -6.83 22.41 -16.38
N PRO A 120 -7.67 22.65 -15.37
CA PRO A 120 -7.64 21.86 -14.16
C PRO A 120 -8.00 20.40 -14.44
N TYR A 121 -7.55 19.51 -13.58
CA TYR A 121 -7.95 18.12 -13.63
C TYR A 121 -9.44 18.01 -13.28
N LEU A 122 -10.26 17.60 -14.25
CA LEU A 122 -11.70 17.90 -14.20
C LEU A 122 -12.54 16.93 -13.38
N GLN A 123 -12.00 15.85 -12.89
CA GLN A 123 -12.82 14.85 -12.23
C GLN A 123 -12.43 14.70 -10.76
N ILE A 124 -13.24 15.32 -9.92
CA ILE A 124 -13.30 14.93 -8.51
C ILE A 124 -14.29 13.77 -8.44
N THR A 125 -13.77 12.57 -8.22
CA THR A 125 -14.57 11.39 -8.04
C THR A 125 -14.43 10.88 -6.61
N ASP A 126 -15.56 10.60 -5.96
CA ASP A 126 -15.56 9.77 -4.77
C ASP A 126 -15.34 8.33 -5.24
N ALA A 127 -14.12 7.85 -5.10
CA ALA A 127 -13.78 6.46 -5.38
C ALA A 127 -13.50 5.75 -4.04
N PRO A 128 -14.52 5.19 -3.38
CA PRO A 128 -14.34 4.57 -2.09
C PRO A 128 -13.50 3.30 -2.23
N TRP A 129 -12.27 3.36 -1.79
CA TRP A 129 -11.43 2.19 -1.71
C TRP A 129 -11.85 1.29 -0.56
N GLN A 130 -11.62 0.00 -0.72
CA GLN A 130 -11.87 -0.97 0.35
C GLN A 130 -10.88 -0.76 1.49
N ARG A 131 -11.35 -0.64 2.72
CA ARG A 131 -10.53 -0.32 3.88
C ARG A 131 -10.84 -1.20 5.09
N PHE A 132 -9.84 -1.39 5.94
CA PHE A 132 -9.97 -2.05 7.24
C PHE A 132 -8.83 -1.67 8.17
N ALA A 133 -9.06 -1.79 9.48
CA ALA A 133 -8.05 -1.52 10.48
C ALA A 133 -7.02 -2.66 10.57
N LEU A 134 -5.74 -2.32 10.56
CA LEU A 134 -4.64 -3.24 10.81
C LEU A 134 -4.42 -3.43 12.30
N ALA A 135 -4.29 -2.33 13.04
CA ALA A 135 -4.00 -2.33 14.46
C ALA A 135 -4.46 -1.02 15.11
N THR A 136 -4.47 -0.99 16.45
CA THR A 136 -4.56 0.25 17.22
C THR A 136 -3.14 0.72 17.53
N VAL A 137 -2.87 1.98 17.29
CA VAL A 137 -1.59 2.63 17.57
C VAL A 137 -1.59 3.09 19.03
N PRO A 138 -0.63 2.64 19.83
CA PRO A 138 -0.63 2.99 21.26
C PRO A 138 -0.18 4.44 21.48
N GLY A 139 -0.77 5.10 22.47
CA GLY A 139 -0.30 6.41 22.95
C GLY A 139 -0.54 7.59 22.01
N VAL A 140 -1.39 7.44 21.01
CA VAL A 140 -1.74 8.55 20.12
C VAL A 140 -2.37 9.68 20.92
N ASN A 141 -1.80 10.87 20.75
CA ASN A 141 -2.34 12.11 21.27
C ASN A 141 -2.69 13.02 20.10
N PRO A 142 -3.94 13.46 19.94
CA PRO A 142 -4.37 14.26 18.78
C PRO A 142 -3.68 15.63 18.70
N HIS A 143 -3.04 16.09 19.79
CA HIS A 143 -2.26 17.31 19.82
C HIS A 143 -0.78 17.13 19.48
N LEU A 144 -0.35 15.87 19.33
CA LEU A 144 1.01 15.51 19.00
C LEU A 144 1.01 14.76 17.68
N TYR A 145 2.15 14.80 17.05
CA TYR A 145 2.26 14.25 15.72
C TYR A 145 2.46 12.74 15.74
N THR A 146 1.67 12.05 14.95
CA THR A 146 1.80 10.62 14.67
C THR A 146 1.83 10.43 13.17
N GLN A 147 2.71 9.56 12.67
CA GLN A 147 2.92 9.38 11.23
C GLN A 147 3.19 7.93 10.86
N VAL A 148 2.62 7.48 9.74
CA VAL A 148 3.18 6.34 9.01
C VAL A 148 4.48 6.79 8.35
N VAL A 149 5.59 6.19 8.75
CA VAL A 149 6.92 6.57 8.25
C VAL A 149 7.22 5.90 6.93
N ASP A 150 7.05 4.58 6.87
CA ASP A 150 7.23 3.80 5.65
C ASP A 150 6.48 2.48 5.68
N VAL A 151 6.27 1.93 4.49
CA VAL A 151 5.56 0.67 4.26
C VAL A 151 6.31 -0.17 3.24
N ALA A 152 6.44 -1.46 3.50
CA ALA A 152 7.02 -2.40 2.55
C ALA A 152 6.31 -3.76 2.58
N ILE A 153 6.28 -4.41 1.43
CA ILE A 153 5.94 -5.84 1.33
C ILE A 153 7.24 -6.62 1.24
N LEU A 154 7.53 -7.43 2.24
CA LEU A 154 8.72 -8.27 2.31
C LEU A 154 8.30 -9.73 2.36
N ASP A 155 8.75 -10.51 1.40
CA ASP A 155 8.34 -11.92 1.26
C ASP A 155 6.81 -12.10 1.32
N GLY A 156 6.08 -11.17 0.70
CA GLY A 156 4.62 -11.14 0.71
C GLY A 156 3.99 -10.64 2.01
N VAL A 157 4.75 -10.25 3.02
CA VAL A 157 4.26 -9.76 4.32
C VAL A 157 4.27 -8.23 4.35
N LEU A 158 3.15 -7.63 4.71
CA LEU A 158 3.06 -6.19 4.94
C LEU A 158 3.78 -5.80 6.23
N ASN A 159 4.73 -4.88 6.12
CA ASN A 159 5.45 -4.28 7.22
C ASN A 159 5.26 -2.76 7.18
N VAL A 160 5.03 -2.16 8.35
CA VAL A 160 4.78 -0.72 8.49
C VAL A 160 5.61 -0.18 9.65
N VAL A 161 6.22 0.97 9.45
CA VAL A 161 6.87 1.72 10.52
C VAL A 161 6.04 2.96 10.83
N VAL A 162 5.75 3.15 12.11
CA VAL A 162 4.94 4.27 12.63
C VAL A 162 5.74 5.04 13.67
N PHE A 163 5.78 6.35 13.55
CA PHE A 163 6.25 7.25 14.61
C PHE A 163 5.05 7.78 15.40
N VAL A 164 5.14 7.72 16.72
CA VAL A 164 4.13 8.25 17.64
C VAL A 164 4.78 9.32 18.52
N GLY A 165 4.33 10.56 18.37
CA GLY A 165 4.80 11.67 19.21
C GLY A 165 4.23 11.58 20.62
N GLU A 166 5.10 11.68 21.62
CA GLU A 166 4.75 11.56 23.04
C GLU A 166 4.85 12.89 23.78
N HIS A 167 5.78 13.75 23.40
CA HIS A 167 5.91 15.11 23.94
C HIS A 167 6.61 16.06 22.96
N VAL A 168 6.47 17.35 23.24
CA VAL A 168 7.14 18.43 22.49
C VAL A 168 8.18 19.05 23.41
N ASP A 169 9.45 19.02 23.01
CA ASP A 169 10.47 19.83 23.67
C ASP A 169 10.35 21.29 23.21
N GLN A 170 10.75 22.20 24.06
CA GLN A 170 10.52 23.62 23.90
C GLN A 170 10.87 24.13 22.49
N THR A 171 10.06 25.06 22.02
CA THR A 171 10.28 25.83 20.80
C THR A 171 11.68 26.42 20.76
N VAL A 172 12.50 25.95 19.84
CA VAL A 172 13.81 26.54 19.56
C VAL A 172 13.58 27.74 18.66
N ARG A 173 14.04 28.89 19.11
CA ARG A 173 13.98 30.11 18.32
C ARG A 173 15.10 30.04 17.27
N ASN A 174 14.75 29.90 16.01
CA ASN A 174 15.71 30.00 14.91
C ASN A 174 16.09 31.48 14.69
N ALA A 175 17.25 31.71 14.07
CA ALA A 175 17.79 33.05 13.83
C ALA A 175 16.85 33.99 13.01
N GLY A 176 15.78 33.45 12.44
CA GLY A 176 14.75 34.18 11.68
C GLY A 176 13.41 34.41 12.41
N ASN A 177 13.35 34.31 13.73
CA ASN A 177 12.12 34.44 14.52
C ASN A 177 11.06 33.36 14.30
N SER A 178 11.32 32.30 13.57
CA SER A 178 10.45 31.12 13.47
C SER A 178 10.68 30.17 14.64
N TYR A 179 9.62 29.54 15.11
CA TYR A 179 9.66 28.55 16.17
C TYR A 179 9.56 27.15 15.59
N GLU A 180 10.54 26.30 15.81
CA GLU A 180 10.50 24.90 15.44
C GLU A 180 9.99 24.08 16.63
N LYS A 181 8.88 23.38 16.43
CA LYS A 181 8.41 22.38 17.40
C LYS A 181 9.23 21.09 17.21
N ARG A 182 9.82 20.59 18.28
CA ARG A 182 10.60 19.34 18.29
C ARG A 182 9.80 18.26 18.99
N TYR A 183 9.37 17.28 18.21
CA TYR A 183 8.62 16.16 18.75
C TYR A 183 9.57 15.04 19.17
N PHE A 184 9.36 14.53 20.36
CA PHE A 184 9.93 13.29 20.87
C PHE A 184 8.86 12.24 20.90
N GLY A 185 9.25 11.01 20.67
CA GLY A 185 8.30 9.91 20.63
C GLY A 185 8.97 8.57 20.42
N SER A 186 8.19 7.63 19.99
CA SER A 186 8.60 6.25 19.82
C SER A 186 8.34 5.78 18.39
N LEU A 187 9.22 4.94 17.87
CA LEU A 187 9.03 4.20 16.63
C LEU A 187 8.48 2.81 16.93
N TYR A 188 7.48 2.43 16.17
CA TYR A 188 6.85 1.12 16.24
C TYR A 188 6.89 0.44 14.89
N GLU A 189 7.00 -0.88 14.93
CA GLU A 189 6.83 -1.77 13.77
C GLU A 189 5.49 -2.48 13.88
N TYR A 190 4.73 -2.49 12.80
CA TYR A 190 3.65 -3.43 12.53
C TYR A 190 4.12 -4.44 11.47
N SER A 191 3.84 -5.70 11.68
CA SER A 191 4.00 -6.72 10.65
C SER A 191 2.74 -7.58 10.59
N ASP A 192 2.25 -7.84 9.39
CA ASP A 192 1.06 -8.67 9.20
C ASP A 192 1.26 -10.14 9.64
N ALA A 193 2.52 -10.55 9.78
CA ALA A 193 2.89 -11.85 10.34
C ALA A 193 2.78 -11.90 11.88
N ARG A 194 2.73 -10.74 12.54
CA ARG A 194 2.62 -10.63 14.01
C ARG A 194 1.45 -9.73 14.37
N SER A 195 0.79 -10.00 15.48
CA SER A 195 -0.32 -9.13 15.93
C SER A 195 0.19 -7.86 16.58
N GLY A 196 -0.45 -6.71 16.28
CA GLY A 196 -0.22 -5.42 16.93
C GLY A 196 1.05 -4.69 16.49
N LEU A 197 1.34 -3.59 17.19
CA LEU A 197 2.56 -2.80 17.00
C LEU A 197 3.60 -3.16 18.06
N HIS A 198 4.84 -3.28 17.62
CA HIS A 198 5.98 -3.60 18.47
C HIS A 198 6.95 -2.42 18.52
N PRO A 199 7.41 -1.98 19.69
CA PRO A 199 8.33 -0.86 19.77
C PRO A 199 9.69 -1.22 19.16
N ILE A 200 10.19 -0.35 18.31
CA ILE A 200 11.57 -0.38 17.77
C ILE A 200 12.49 0.37 18.74
N VAL A 201 12.14 1.61 19.06
CA VAL A 201 12.87 2.48 19.97
C VAL A 201 11.92 3.51 20.60
N ARG A 202 12.22 3.95 21.80
CA ARG A 202 11.41 4.89 22.57
C ARG A 202 12.18 6.15 22.91
N ASP A 203 11.43 7.23 23.16
CA ASP A 203 11.90 8.52 23.65
C ASP A 203 13.06 9.11 22.82
N ILE A 204 12.88 9.13 21.53
CA ILE A 204 13.82 9.73 20.59
C ILE A 204 13.25 10.97 19.92
N ARG A 205 14.12 11.92 19.60
CA ARG A 205 13.80 12.91 18.58
C ARG A 205 14.00 12.28 17.22
N PHE A 206 12.91 12.02 16.52
CA PHE A 206 12.95 11.42 15.21
C PHE A 206 13.28 12.49 14.17
N SER A 207 14.37 12.30 13.43
CA SER A 207 14.84 13.17 12.35
C SER A 207 14.74 12.53 10.97
N GLY A 208 14.02 11.45 10.86
CA GLY A 208 13.74 10.81 9.56
C GLY A 208 12.50 11.36 8.88
N TRP A 209 11.93 12.32 9.53
CA TRP A 209 10.74 12.97 9.13
C TRP A 209 10.97 13.92 7.98
N ASN A 210 10.25 13.69 6.97
CA ASN A 210 10.02 14.65 5.93
C ASN A 210 9.05 15.68 6.47
N ASN A 211 9.54 16.76 7.02
CA ASN A 211 8.69 17.93 7.18
C ASN A 211 8.44 18.46 5.77
N ILE A 212 7.45 17.88 5.15
CA ILE A 212 7.09 18.14 3.77
C ILE A 212 6.39 19.49 3.74
N GLY A 213 7.17 20.52 3.89
CA GLY A 213 6.85 21.78 3.29
C GLY A 213 6.85 21.58 1.77
N ALA A 214 6.14 22.39 1.04
CA ALA A 214 6.02 22.31 -0.41
C ALA A 214 7.35 22.20 -1.19
N ASN A 215 8.49 22.37 -0.54
CA ASN A 215 9.80 22.42 -1.13
C ASN A 215 10.60 21.10 -1.04
N ASP A 216 10.20 20.14 -0.22
CA ASP A 216 11.01 18.93 0.08
C ASP A 216 10.40 17.65 -0.46
N GLN A 217 9.61 17.77 -1.50
CA GLN A 217 8.86 16.67 -2.06
C GLN A 217 9.76 15.62 -2.69
N GLY A 218 9.83 14.50 -2.02
CA GLY A 218 10.52 13.35 -2.52
C GLY A 218 11.87 13.08 -1.85
N GLU A 219 12.34 13.89 -0.93
CA GLU A 219 13.44 13.51 -0.07
C GLU A 219 12.91 12.94 1.23
N ARG A 220 13.12 11.65 1.41
CA ARG A 220 12.80 10.94 2.64
C ARG A 220 14.10 10.61 3.34
N TYR A 221 14.16 10.90 4.63
CA TYR A 221 15.36 10.63 5.45
C TYR A 221 15.22 9.35 6.28
N ALA A 222 14.07 8.69 6.16
CA ALA A 222 13.82 7.40 6.78
C ALA A 222 13.01 6.52 5.83
N GLY A 223 13.30 5.21 5.83
CA GLY A 223 12.56 4.24 5.04
C GLY A 223 13.17 2.86 5.07
N ILE A 224 12.49 1.94 4.42
CA ILE A 224 12.80 0.52 4.41
C ILE A 224 13.52 0.19 3.09
N ILE A 225 14.68 -0.45 3.19
CA ILE A 225 15.42 -1.02 2.05
C ILE A 225 15.74 -2.47 2.41
N ASP A 226 15.32 -3.42 1.59
CA ASP A 226 15.64 -4.86 1.73
C ASP A 226 15.42 -5.40 3.15
N GLY A 227 14.32 -5.01 3.78
CA GLY A 227 13.97 -5.47 5.12
C GLY A 227 14.69 -4.74 6.27
N VAL A 228 15.46 -3.72 5.97
CA VAL A 228 16.11 -2.90 6.98
C VAL A 228 15.52 -1.49 6.96
N PHE A 229 15.06 -1.03 8.10
CA PHE A 229 14.59 0.33 8.31
C PHE A 229 15.76 1.23 8.69
N TYR A 230 16.06 2.23 7.88
CA TYR A 230 17.08 3.24 8.11
C TYR A 230 16.44 4.55 8.53
N TYR A 231 16.99 5.20 9.54
CA TYR A 231 16.46 6.47 10.04
C TYR A 231 17.53 7.27 10.78
N ARG A 232 17.22 8.52 11.10
CA ARG A 232 18.04 9.36 11.94
C ARG A 232 17.31 9.68 13.22
N HIS A 233 18.03 9.70 14.31
CA HIS A 233 17.50 10.14 15.59
C HIS A 233 18.50 10.96 16.37
N ARG A 234 17.98 11.67 17.34
CA ARG A 234 18.79 12.34 18.36
C ARG A 234 18.24 11.98 19.73
N VAL A 235 19.08 11.51 20.60
CA VAL A 235 18.81 11.42 22.03
C VAL A 235 19.16 12.78 22.67
N LYS A 236 18.45 13.17 23.71
CA LYS A 236 18.62 14.47 24.37
C LYS A 236 20.08 14.67 24.80
N GLY A 237 20.70 15.74 24.31
CA GLY A 237 22.10 16.09 24.61
C GLY A 237 23.16 15.44 23.72
N GLU A 238 22.76 14.58 22.80
CA GLU A 238 23.67 13.90 21.87
C GLU A 238 23.59 14.49 20.44
N ALA A 239 24.59 14.14 19.63
CA ALA A 239 24.56 14.44 18.21
C ALA A 239 23.53 13.53 17.48
N GLU A 240 23.05 13.98 16.33
CA GLU A 240 22.21 13.16 15.47
C GLU A 240 22.96 11.94 14.97
N GLN A 241 22.33 10.78 15.04
CA GLN A 241 22.88 9.49 14.62
C GLN A 241 22.01 8.84 13.56
N SER A 242 22.66 8.22 12.59
CA SER A 242 22.01 7.34 11.63
C SER A 242 21.95 5.94 12.19
N MET A 243 20.79 5.32 12.09
CA MET A 243 20.47 4.02 12.68
C MET A 243 19.91 3.09 11.63
N ALA A 244 20.09 1.79 11.85
CA ALA A 244 19.49 0.71 11.08
C ALA A 244 18.80 -0.28 12.02
N TYR A 245 17.62 -0.74 11.64
CA TYR A 245 16.85 -1.76 12.34
C TYR A 245 16.35 -2.81 11.36
N THR A 246 16.71 -4.06 11.56
CA THR A 246 16.16 -5.17 10.75
C THR A 246 14.74 -5.45 11.18
N LEU A 247 13.79 -5.30 10.26
CA LEU A 247 12.38 -5.55 10.54
C LEU A 247 12.15 -6.98 11.02
N GLY A 248 11.29 -7.14 12.01
CA GLY A 248 11.04 -8.43 12.65
C GLY A 248 12.08 -8.88 13.66
N SER A 249 13.20 -8.17 13.78
CA SER A 249 14.25 -8.48 14.75
C SER A 249 13.80 -8.25 16.20
N LYS A 250 14.43 -8.98 17.11
CA LYS A 250 14.37 -8.67 18.57
C LYS A 250 15.55 -7.81 19.03
N GLU A 251 16.48 -7.54 18.12
CA GLU A 251 17.66 -6.74 18.43
C GLU A 251 17.31 -5.25 18.43
N GLN A 252 18.06 -4.48 19.18
CA GLN A 252 17.93 -3.03 19.20
C GLN A 252 18.52 -2.44 17.91
N PRO A 253 18.03 -1.27 17.44
CA PRO A 253 18.63 -0.56 16.34
C PRO A 253 20.13 -0.33 16.54
N GLN A 254 20.90 -0.46 15.47
CA GLN A 254 22.36 -0.29 15.49
C GLN A 254 22.77 0.96 14.72
N PRO A 255 23.84 1.65 15.14
CA PRO A 255 24.43 2.72 14.34
C PRO A 255 24.75 2.26 12.92
N SER A 256 24.45 3.12 11.94
CA SER A 256 24.66 2.82 10.53
C SER A 256 25.38 3.98 9.85
N THR A 257 26.33 3.64 8.96
CA THR A 257 26.91 4.60 8.02
C THR A 257 26.09 4.72 6.74
N GLN A 258 25.22 3.76 6.47
CA GLN A 258 24.27 3.82 5.36
C GLN A 258 23.13 4.76 5.73
N LEU A 259 22.85 5.68 4.83
CA LEU A 259 21.70 6.56 4.90
C LEU A 259 20.58 5.99 4.04
N PHE A 260 19.35 6.22 4.45
CA PHE A 260 18.23 5.96 3.57
C PHE A 260 18.34 6.87 2.33
N SER A 261 18.29 6.25 1.17
CA SER A 261 18.22 6.95 -0.11
C SER A 261 17.29 6.14 -1.01
N ALA A 262 16.11 6.63 -1.26
CA ALA A 262 15.23 6.10 -2.27
C ALA A 262 15.03 7.14 -3.37
N GLU A 263 15.05 6.69 -4.61
CA GLU A 263 14.65 7.56 -5.71
C GLU A 263 13.17 7.93 -5.52
N SER A 264 12.87 9.21 -5.36
CA SER A 264 11.51 9.66 -5.21
C SER A 264 10.73 9.47 -6.51
N GLY A 265 9.43 9.21 -6.40
CA GLY A 265 8.54 9.18 -7.55
C GLY A 265 8.58 10.49 -8.34
N ALA A 266 8.82 11.64 -7.68
CA ALA A 266 9.04 12.92 -8.33
C ALA A 266 10.22 12.88 -9.31
N LYS A 267 11.36 12.30 -8.91
CA LYS A 267 12.53 12.14 -9.80
C LYS A 267 12.24 11.15 -10.92
N ARG A 268 11.53 10.08 -10.63
CA ARG A 268 11.24 9.01 -11.58
C ARG A 268 10.28 9.45 -12.67
N PHE A 269 9.18 10.10 -12.30
CA PHE A 269 8.07 10.33 -13.24
C PHE A 269 8.05 11.75 -13.82
N SER A 270 8.22 12.78 -13.03
CA SER A 270 7.98 14.15 -13.51
C SER A 270 8.90 15.20 -12.94
N LYS A 271 9.59 14.91 -11.84
CA LYS A 271 10.27 15.92 -11.01
C LYS A 271 9.32 17.05 -10.54
N ALA A 272 8.03 16.83 -10.63
CA ALA A 272 7.02 17.80 -10.25
C ALA A 272 6.76 17.78 -8.74
N MET A 273 6.28 18.88 -8.21
CA MET A 273 5.89 19.04 -6.82
C MET A 273 4.43 19.45 -6.75
N ILE A 274 3.66 18.83 -5.87
CA ILE A 274 2.31 19.30 -5.58
C ILE A 274 2.32 20.25 -4.40
N ALA A 275 1.59 21.33 -4.51
CA ALA A 275 1.45 22.31 -3.45
C ALA A 275 0.10 23.02 -3.51
N THR A 276 -0.26 23.65 -2.42
CA THR A 276 -1.33 24.64 -2.41
C THR A 276 -0.72 25.99 -2.78
N ASP A 277 -1.20 26.59 -3.85
CA ASP A 277 -0.83 27.95 -4.24
C ASP A 277 -1.83 28.93 -3.64
N LEU A 278 -1.37 29.68 -2.64
CA LEU A 278 -2.15 30.73 -1.99
C LEU A 278 -2.02 32.02 -2.78
N ASN A 279 -2.90 32.24 -3.72
CA ASN A 279 -3.08 33.57 -4.29
C ASN A 279 -4.19 34.30 -3.50
N TYR A 280 -4.05 35.59 -3.24
CA TYR A 280 -4.81 36.37 -2.27
C TYR A 280 -6.34 36.15 -2.23
N ASP A 281 -6.94 35.63 -3.28
CA ASP A 281 -8.37 35.35 -3.37
C ASP A 281 -8.70 33.89 -3.78
N ASN A 282 -7.72 33.03 -4.05
CA ASN A 282 -7.94 31.66 -4.54
C ASN A 282 -6.90 30.72 -3.98
N THR A 283 -7.35 29.59 -3.48
CA THR A 283 -6.49 28.48 -3.13
C THR A 283 -6.57 27.44 -4.25
N ASN A 284 -5.46 27.20 -4.92
CA ASN A 284 -5.37 26.22 -6.00
C ASN A 284 -4.46 25.07 -5.58
N VAL A 285 -4.79 23.86 -5.98
CA VAL A 285 -3.87 22.75 -5.89
C VAL A 285 -3.11 22.66 -7.20
N MET A 286 -1.80 22.82 -7.11
CA MET A 286 -0.91 22.96 -8.26
C MET A 286 0.15 21.87 -8.26
N LEU A 287 0.46 21.36 -9.44
CA LEU A 287 1.61 20.52 -9.69
C LEU A 287 2.67 21.37 -10.37
N HIS A 288 3.75 21.69 -9.65
CA HIS A 288 4.83 22.52 -10.14
C HIS A 288 5.97 21.67 -10.70
N TYR A 289 6.51 22.08 -11.83
CA TYR A 289 7.65 21.44 -12.48
C TYR A 289 8.93 22.28 -12.25
N PRO A 290 9.84 21.87 -11.35
CA PRO A 290 10.84 22.76 -10.76
C PRO A 290 11.98 23.17 -11.71
N TYR A 291 12.11 22.56 -12.86
CA TYR A 291 13.24 22.78 -13.76
C TYR A 291 13.00 23.81 -14.86
N GLU A 292 11.79 24.25 -15.01
CA GLU A 292 11.42 25.28 -15.97
C GLU A 292 11.08 26.56 -15.22
N ARG A 293 12.08 27.41 -15.07
CA ARG A 293 12.03 28.60 -14.19
C ARG A 293 11.18 29.76 -14.71
N ASP A 294 10.58 29.63 -15.87
CA ASP A 294 9.87 30.75 -16.51
C ASP A 294 8.43 30.99 -16.00
N GLY A 295 8.15 30.60 -14.77
CA GLY A 295 6.99 31.07 -14.01
C GLY A 295 5.64 30.48 -14.37
N ASN A 296 5.54 29.66 -15.42
CA ASN A 296 4.27 29.15 -15.94
C ASN A 296 4.25 27.63 -16.19
N THR A 297 5.21 26.89 -15.67
CA THR A 297 5.28 25.44 -15.85
C THR A 297 4.61 24.73 -14.68
N TYR A 298 3.32 24.75 -14.68
CA TYR A 298 2.52 24.03 -13.72
C TYR A 298 1.26 23.45 -14.37
N ASP A 299 0.77 22.36 -13.82
CA ASP A 299 -0.59 21.89 -14.08
C ASP A 299 -1.49 22.29 -12.91
N ARG A 300 -2.65 22.82 -13.20
CA ARG A 300 -3.70 23.00 -12.23
C ARG A 300 -4.37 21.67 -11.95
N VAL A 301 -4.20 21.15 -10.74
CA VAL A 301 -4.90 19.94 -10.31
C VAL A 301 -6.33 20.30 -9.95
N MET A 302 -6.52 21.42 -9.27
CA MET A 302 -7.82 21.92 -8.87
C MET A 302 -7.80 23.44 -8.88
N ASP A 303 -8.88 24.00 -9.36
CA ASP A 303 -9.11 25.44 -9.39
C ASP A 303 -10.01 25.83 -8.22
N LYS A 304 -9.69 26.94 -7.59
CA LYS A 304 -10.51 27.63 -6.59
C LYS A 304 -11.28 26.73 -5.62
N ASN A 305 -10.87 26.76 -4.39
CA ASN A 305 -11.56 26.05 -3.33
C ASN A 305 -12.03 27.03 -2.24
N ASP A 306 -13.32 27.07 -2.01
CA ASP A 306 -13.94 27.90 -0.96
C ASP A 306 -13.63 27.37 0.45
N ASN A 307 -13.07 26.17 0.58
CA ASN A 307 -12.89 25.46 1.85
C ASN A 307 -11.43 25.36 2.33
N GLY A 308 -10.51 26.13 1.77
CA GLY A 308 -9.12 26.18 2.25
C GLY A 308 -8.38 24.84 2.09
N TRP A 309 -7.77 24.62 0.94
CA TRP A 309 -6.91 23.48 0.73
C TRP A 309 -5.53 23.70 1.35
N SER A 310 -5.03 22.64 2.01
CA SER A 310 -3.67 22.60 2.52
C SER A 310 -3.07 21.23 2.22
N VAL A 311 -2.28 21.17 1.18
CA VAL A 311 -1.58 19.92 0.78
C VAL A 311 -0.46 19.64 1.77
N VAL A 312 -0.55 18.48 2.41
CA VAL A 312 0.48 17.99 3.32
C VAL A 312 0.78 16.52 3.03
N ASN A 313 1.92 16.06 3.49
CA ASN A 313 2.39 14.67 3.33
C ASN A 313 2.26 14.12 1.90
N PRO A 314 2.72 14.83 0.85
CA PRO A 314 2.65 14.30 -0.49
C PRO A 314 3.57 13.10 -0.65
N MET A 315 3.01 12.00 -1.14
CA MET A 315 3.72 10.72 -1.30
C MET A 315 3.51 10.18 -2.70
N TRP A 316 4.62 9.95 -3.41
CA TRP A 316 4.60 9.33 -4.71
C TRP A 316 4.45 7.82 -4.62
N ASN A 317 3.63 7.26 -5.49
CA ASN A 317 3.69 5.82 -5.76
C ASN A 317 5.05 5.49 -6.39
N GLN A 318 5.64 4.35 -6.02
CA GLN A 318 6.98 3.98 -6.48
C GLN A 318 6.98 3.38 -7.88
N THR A 319 5.85 2.85 -8.34
CA THR A 319 5.74 2.10 -9.60
C THR A 319 4.88 2.81 -10.63
N ARG A 320 4.06 3.78 -10.22
CA ARG A 320 3.06 4.47 -11.04
C ARG A 320 3.18 5.98 -10.92
N PRO A 321 2.86 6.75 -11.97
CA PRO A 321 2.83 8.20 -11.93
C PRO A 321 1.59 8.73 -11.21
N VAL A 322 1.47 8.36 -9.95
CA VAL A 322 0.36 8.70 -9.05
C VAL A 322 0.94 9.34 -7.79
N LEU A 323 0.29 10.37 -7.34
CA LEU A 323 0.65 11.11 -6.13
C LEU A 323 -0.51 11.08 -5.15
N TYR A 324 -0.21 10.84 -3.89
CA TYR A 324 -1.16 10.93 -2.79
C TYR A 324 -0.80 12.08 -1.89
N PHE A 325 -1.79 12.70 -1.28
CA PHE A 325 -1.57 13.75 -0.28
C PHE A 325 -2.73 13.83 0.70
N ASP A 326 -2.44 14.35 1.87
CA ASP A 326 -3.45 14.70 2.86
C ASP A 326 -3.89 16.15 2.61
N ASN A 327 -5.17 16.43 2.80
CA ASN A 327 -5.64 17.81 2.89
C ASN A 327 -5.87 18.15 4.36
N SER A 328 -5.02 18.98 4.94
CA SER A 328 -5.14 19.44 6.33
C SER A 328 -5.93 20.76 6.47
N GLY A 329 -6.64 21.16 5.43
CA GLY A 329 -7.56 22.29 5.46
C GLY A 329 -8.77 22.02 6.35
N ASP A 330 -9.98 22.28 5.86
CA ASP A 330 -11.20 22.08 6.65
C ASP A 330 -11.44 20.60 7.02
N PHE A 331 -10.90 19.68 6.23
CA PHE A 331 -11.07 18.25 6.42
C PHE A 331 -9.78 17.51 6.11
N ALA A 332 -9.20 16.85 7.11
CA ALA A 332 -8.19 15.86 6.84
C ALA A 332 -8.85 14.69 6.07
N CYS A 333 -8.34 14.40 4.90
CA CYS A 333 -8.74 13.27 4.05
C CYS A 333 -7.62 12.97 3.08
N VAL A 334 -7.61 11.77 2.50
CA VAL A 334 -6.56 11.35 1.57
C VAL A 334 -7.04 11.47 0.13
N TRP A 335 -6.25 12.14 -0.66
CA TRP A 335 -6.47 12.38 -2.08
C TRP A 335 -5.45 11.67 -2.94
N ARG A 336 -5.86 11.28 -4.14
CA ARG A 336 -5.05 10.66 -5.18
C ARG A 336 -5.08 11.52 -6.45
N VAL A 337 -3.92 11.81 -6.99
CA VAL A 337 -3.76 12.47 -8.28
C VAL A 337 -3.16 11.48 -9.26
N ASP A 338 -3.91 11.12 -10.30
CA ASP A 338 -3.40 10.35 -11.41
C ASP A 338 -2.90 11.30 -12.50
N LEU A 339 -1.61 11.28 -12.74
CA LEU A 339 -0.97 12.23 -13.66
C LEU A 339 -1.09 11.84 -15.13
N VAL A 340 -1.41 10.58 -15.41
CA VAL A 340 -1.67 10.10 -16.77
C VAL A 340 -3.10 10.41 -17.18
N ASN A 341 -4.05 10.02 -16.34
CA ASN A 341 -5.47 10.18 -16.60
C ASN A 341 -5.98 11.59 -16.27
N LYS A 342 -5.16 12.41 -15.62
CA LYS A 342 -5.52 13.77 -15.18
C LYS A 342 -6.77 13.77 -14.28
N THR A 343 -6.81 12.85 -13.33
CA THR A 343 -7.92 12.74 -12.36
C THR A 343 -7.47 13.11 -10.95
N LEU A 344 -8.37 13.69 -10.19
CA LEU A 344 -8.25 13.96 -8.76
C LEU A 344 -9.35 13.18 -8.03
N GLU A 345 -8.96 12.24 -7.19
CA GLU A 345 -9.86 11.32 -6.53
C GLU A 345 -9.76 11.44 -5.00
N LYS A 346 -10.90 11.55 -4.36
CA LYS A 346 -10.98 11.45 -2.90
C LYS A 346 -11.13 9.97 -2.53
N ILE A 347 -10.06 9.36 -2.07
CA ILE A 347 -10.01 7.91 -1.84
C ILE A 347 -10.31 7.51 -0.41
N VAL A 348 -10.03 8.38 0.56
CA VAL A 348 -10.41 8.21 1.97
C VAL A 348 -11.13 9.47 2.41
N PRO A 349 -12.47 9.46 2.49
CA PRO A 349 -13.26 10.65 2.78
C PRO A 349 -13.33 11.03 4.26
N GLU A 350 -12.78 10.22 5.15
CA GLU A 350 -12.86 10.45 6.59
C GLU A 350 -11.97 11.62 7.02
N HIS A 351 -12.53 12.44 7.89
CA HIS A 351 -11.92 13.68 8.36
C HIS A 351 -10.60 13.53 9.13
N GLU A 352 -10.37 12.37 9.72
CA GLU A 352 -9.18 12.10 10.54
C GLU A 352 -8.12 11.26 9.81
N ALA A 353 -8.32 11.00 8.50
CA ALA A 353 -7.39 10.22 7.71
C ALA A 353 -6.17 11.05 7.29
N VAL A 354 -4.98 10.63 7.74
CA VAL A 354 -3.73 11.36 7.51
C VAL A 354 -2.55 10.41 7.29
N SER A 355 -1.46 10.96 6.78
CA SER A 355 -0.16 10.29 6.67
C SER A 355 -0.21 9.03 5.82
N ALA A 356 -0.84 9.12 4.66
CA ALA A 356 -0.97 8.00 3.74
C ALA A 356 0.34 7.69 3.04
N VAL A 357 0.77 6.43 3.14
CA VAL A 357 1.96 5.91 2.46
C VAL A 357 1.54 4.83 1.47
N PRO A 358 1.86 4.99 0.17
CA PRO A 358 1.48 4.04 -0.85
C PRO A 358 2.33 2.76 -0.80
N VAL A 359 1.69 1.67 -1.15
CA VAL A 359 2.31 0.36 -1.33
C VAL A 359 1.58 -0.40 -2.44
N ASP A 360 2.32 -1.17 -3.22
CA ASP A 360 1.72 -2.09 -4.20
C ASP A 360 1.51 -3.47 -3.57
N VAL A 361 0.29 -3.96 -3.64
CA VAL A 361 -0.06 -5.30 -3.17
C VAL A 361 -0.52 -6.13 -4.37
N LEU A 362 0.31 -7.06 -4.81
CA LEU A 362 0.04 -7.91 -5.97
C LEU A 362 -0.35 -7.12 -7.23
N GLY A 363 0.32 -6.00 -7.46
CA GLY A 363 0.06 -5.13 -8.61
C GLY A 363 -1.13 -4.18 -8.46
N GLN A 364 -1.78 -4.14 -7.29
CA GLN A 364 -2.84 -3.18 -6.99
C GLN A 364 -2.32 -2.04 -6.11
N GLU A 365 -2.82 -0.86 -6.37
CA GLU A 365 -2.56 0.29 -5.52
C GLU A 365 -3.20 0.10 -4.14
N ALA A 366 -2.42 0.31 -3.11
CA ALA A 366 -2.89 0.30 -1.74
C ALA A 366 -2.21 1.41 -0.93
N LEU A 367 -2.82 1.77 0.18
CA LEU A 367 -2.27 2.73 1.13
C LEU A 367 -2.34 2.18 2.54
N VAL A 368 -1.35 2.55 3.33
CA VAL A 368 -1.42 2.51 4.78
C VAL A 368 -1.48 3.93 5.30
N TYR A 369 -2.41 4.22 6.20
CA TYR A 369 -2.64 5.56 6.74
C TYR A 369 -3.11 5.50 8.19
N LEU A 370 -3.23 6.64 8.82
CA LEU A 370 -3.79 6.76 10.17
C LEU A 370 -5.20 7.33 10.11
N GLU A 371 -6.09 6.83 10.96
CA GLU A 371 -7.42 7.36 11.23
C GLU A 371 -7.61 7.40 12.74
N GLY A 372 -7.40 8.56 13.34
CA GLY A 372 -7.30 8.71 14.78
C GLY A 372 -6.18 7.83 15.36
N ASP A 373 -6.53 6.90 16.24
CA ASP A 373 -5.60 5.93 16.84
C ASP A 373 -5.47 4.61 16.05
N LYS A 374 -6.05 4.52 14.87
CA LYS A 374 -6.05 3.30 14.08
C LYS A 374 -5.05 3.37 12.94
N LEU A 375 -4.23 2.34 12.82
CA LEU A 375 -3.48 2.06 11.61
C LEU A 375 -4.42 1.37 10.63
N MET A 376 -4.67 2.00 9.49
CA MET A 376 -5.61 1.58 8.48
C MET A 376 -4.90 1.11 7.22
N PHE A 377 -5.55 0.22 6.51
CA PHE A 377 -5.18 -0.21 5.17
C PHE A 377 -6.33 0.03 4.20
N THR A 378 -6.04 0.53 3.02
CA THR A 378 -7.00 0.63 1.94
C THR A 378 -6.40 0.16 0.63
N ILE A 379 -7.22 -0.38 -0.27
CA ILE A 379 -6.80 -0.90 -1.56
C ILE A 379 -7.78 -0.46 -2.64
N ALA A 380 -7.23 -0.10 -3.79
CA ALA A 380 -8.00 0.31 -4.94
C ALA A 380 -9.01 -0.78 -5.37
N PRO A 381 -10.20 -0.40 -5.85
CA PRO A 381 -11.09 -1.35 -6.50
C PRO A 381 -10.39 -1.95 -7.72
N GLN A 382 -10.75 -3.17 -8.09
CA GLN A 382 -10.31 -3.75 -9.36
C GLN A 382 -10.92 -2.95 -10.52
N GLN A 383 -10.09 -2.53 -11.44
CA GLN A 383 -10.52 -1.90 -12.70
C GLN A 383 -11.06 -2.95 -13.66
#